data_3a50b756e0500695dcf92d3fa4bea7e3
#
_entry.id   3a50b756e0500695dcf92d3fa4bea7e3
#
_cell.length_a   1.000
_cell.length_b   1.000
_cell.length_c   1.000
_cell.angle_alpha   90.00
_cell.angle_beta   90.00
_cell.angle_gamma   90.00
#
_symmetry.space_group_name_H-M   'P 1'
#
loop_
_entity.id
_entity.type
_entity.pdbx_description
1 polymer ?
#
loop_
_entity_poly.entity_id
_entity_poly.type
_entity_poly.pdbx_seq_one_letter_code
_entity_poly.pdbx_strand_id
1 'polypeptide(L)'
;MIVVTTPMCKQIVDWAGLNEFKVNRFPDEEEGDFAILLSESKVKMDSLAIKINTFSQIKESIKIVSNCLFEKNLIEKAIDDEEIGAIFENYANADEDIKYALLSEEEFNKIRDSNMDKKVKVYSEFLKDLVSDIGADVIDFKYDKDDFSNLDMDFDYLVYPDYLEEDVSKREDLGSGEFKAIKILSHNNISKDPILKAESRYSILISEL
;
A
#
# COMPACT_ATOMS: atom_id res chain seq x y z
N MET A 1 -17.75 -23.18 1.87
CA MET A 1 -16.85 -22.30 2.66
C MET A 1 -17.24 -20.86 2.37
N ILE A 2 -17.52 -20.09 3.43
CA ILE A 2 -17.88 -18.67 3.32
C ILE A 2 -16.63 -17.84 3.54
N VAL A 3 -16.22 -17.07 2.52
CA VAL A 3 -15.09 -16.14 2.61
C VAL A 3 -15.58 -14.77 3.08
N VAL A 4 -14.86 -14.16 4.01
CA VAL A 4 -15.10 -12.81 4.51
C VAL A 4 -13.89 -11.94 4.22
N THR A 5 -14.11 -10.69 3.80
CA THR A 5 -13.03 -9.73 3.59
C THR A 5 -13.40 -8.34 4.08
N THR A 6 -12.42 -7.45 4.14
CA THR A 6 -12.66 -6.03 4.45
C THR A 6 -12.92 -5.23 3.17
N PRO A 7 -13.52 -4.03 3.27
CA PRO A 7 -13.66 -3.13 2.13
C PRO A 7 -12.33 -2.79 1.43
N MET A 8 -11.21 -2.84 2.15
CA MET A 8 -9.87 -2.57 1.62
C MET A 8 -9.34 -3.70 0.74
N CYS A 9 -9.69 -4.96 1.06
CA CYS A 9 -9.23 -6.13 0.33
C CYS A 9 -10.25 -6.63 -0.70
N LYS A 10 -11.47 -6.05 -0.74
CA LYS A 10 -12.55 -6.48 -1.63
C LYS A 10 -12.09 -6.64 -3.06
N GLN A 11 -11.45 -5.61 -3.61
CA GLN A 11 -11.04 -5.60 -5.02
C GLN A 11 -10.00 -6.68 -5.33
N ILE A 12 -9.10 -6.99 -4.38
CA ILE A 12 -8.13 -8.09 -4.56
C ILE A 12 -8.84 -9.44 -4.64
N VAL A 13 -9.88 -9.65 -3.83
CA VAL A 13 -10.68 -10.90 -3.85
C VAL A 13 -11.48 -11.02 -5.14
N ASP A 14 -12.07 -9.92 -5.63
CA ASP A 14 -12.76 -9.86 -6.93
C ASP A 14 -11.78 -10.21 -8.08
N TRP A 15 -10.60 -9.59 -8.12
CA TRP A 15 -9.58 -9.86 -9.15
C TRP A 15 -9.02 -11.28 -9.05
N ALA A 16 -8.95 -11.85 -7.86
CA ALA A 16 -8.51 -13.23 -7.66
C ALA A 16 -9.53 -14.28 -8.14
N GLY A 17 -10.70 -13.86 -8.65
CA GLY A 17 -11.68 -14.72 -9.30
C GLY A 17 -12.82 -15.21 -8.40
N LEU A 18 -12.94 -14.76 -7.15
CA LEU A 18 -14.05 -15.16 -6.29
C LEU A 18 -15.24 -14.22 -6.47
N ASN A 19 -16.38 -14.76 -6.89
CA ASN A 19 -17.59 -13.97 -7.16
C ASN A 19 -18.51 -13.82 -5.94
N GLU A 20 -18.47 -14.75 -5.00
CA GLU A 20 -19.36 -14.77 -3.83
C GLU A 20 -18.57 -14.76 -2.53
N PHE A 21 -18.60 -13.64 -1.82
CA PHE A 21 -17.96 -13.45 -0.52
C PHE A 21 -18.65 -12.32 0.26
N LYS A 22 -18.43 -12.28 1.56
CA LYS A 22 -18.96 -11.21 2.42
C LYS A 22 -17.92 -10.12 2.64
N VAL A 23 -18.39 -8.87 2.71
CA VAL A 23 -17.53 -7.69 2.98
C VAL A 23 -18.00 -7.02 4.26
N ASN A 24 -17.14 -7.01 5.29
CA ASN A 24 -17.41 -6.30 6.53
C ASN A 24 -16.13 -5.63 7.05
N ARG A 25 -16.28 -4.43 7.60
CA ARG A 25 -15.17 -3.72 8.24
C ARG A 25 -14.64 -4.47 9.47
N PHE A 26 -15.51 -5.24 10.13
CA PHE A 26 -15.22 -6.07 11.30
C PHE A 26 -15.54 -7.53 10.99
N PRO A 27 -14.61 -8.28 10.35
CA PRO A 27 -14.88 -9.63 9.86
C PRO A 27 -15.31 -10.63 10.94
N ASP A 28 -14.87 -10.45 12.18
CA ASP A 28 -15.29 -11.29 13.32
C ASP A 28 -16.79 -11.13 13.70
N GLU A 29 -17.48 -10.12 13.17
CA GLU A 29 -18.92 -9.92 13.34
C GLU A 29 -19.74 -10.63 12.27
N GLU A 30 -19.06 -11.20 11.25
CA GLU A 30 -19.70 -11.95 10.18
C GLU A 30 -19.56 -13.47 10.39
N GLU A 31 -20.59 -14.19 9.99
CA GLU A 31 -20.53 -15.64 9.87
C GLU A 31 -19.70 -16.01 8.65
N GLY A 32 -18.53 -16.58 8.88
CA GLY A 32 -17.57 -16.97 7.84
C GLY A 32 -16.62 -18.06 8.31
N ASP A 33 -16.04 -18.74 7.34
CA ASP A 33 -15.10 -19.85 7.58
C ASP A 33 -13.64 -19.43 7.41
N PHE A 34 -13.41 -18.39 6.58
CA PHE A 34 -12.07 -17.96 6.19
C PHE A 34 -12.06 -16.46 5.87
N ALA A 35 -11.04 -15.74 6.32
CA ALA A 35 -10.89 -14.31 6.07
C ALA A 35 -9.70 -13.98 5.16
N ILE A 36 -9.85 -12.95 4.31
CA ILE A 36 -8.76 -12.35 3.52
C ILE A 36 -8.64 -10.90 3.95
N LEU A 37 -7.48 -10.52 4.52
CA LEU A 37 -7.31 -9.27 5.27
C LEU A 37 -5.94 -8.65 4.98
N LEU A 38 -5.81 -7.36 5.31
CA LEU A 38 -4.49 -6.73 5.40
C LEU A 38 -3.66 -7.35 6.52
N SER A 39 -2.35 -7.41 6.35
CA SER A 39 -1.40 -7.99 7.32
C SER A 39 -1.45 -7.36 8.72
N GLU A 40 -1.90 -6.11 8.81
CA GLU A 40 -2.07 -5.39 10.08
C GLU A 40 -3.35 -5.77 10.83
N SER A 41 -4.29 -6.44 10.15
CA SER A 41 -5.57 -6.85 10.72
C SER A 41 -5.46 -8.17 11.46
N LYS A 42 -6.24 -8.31 12.53
CA LYS A 42 -6.33 -9.56 13.31
C LYS A 42 -7.76 -10.01 13.39
N VAL A 43 -7.99 -11.30 13.21
CA VAL A 43 -9.29 -11.97 13.33
C VAL A 43 -9.14 -13.28 14.09
N LYS A 44 -10.25 -13.84 14.56
CA LYS A 44 -10.29 -15.12 15.28
C LYS A 44 -10.38 -16.32 14.36
N MET A 45 -10.99 -16.13 13.17
CA MET A 45 -11.11 -17.19 12.16
C MET A 45 -9.78 -17.38 11.40
N ASP A 46 -9.63 -18.51 10.71
CA ASP A 46 -8.52 -18.73 9.80
C ASP A 46 -8.45 -17.65 8.75
N SER A 47 -7.27 -17.14 8.45
CA SER A 47 -7.12 -16.01 7.57
C SER A 47 -5.87 -16.06 6.71
N LEU A 48 -5.97 -15.38 5.56
CA LEU A 48 -4.85 -15.04 4.69
C LEU A 48 -4.57 -13.53 4.82
N ALA A 49 -3.34 -13.21 5.23
CA ALA A 49 -2.87 -11.84 5.34
C ALA A 49 -2.20 -11.39 4.04
N ILE A 50 -2.57 -10.21 3.54
CA ILE A 50 -2.01 -9.62 2.31
C ILE A 50 -1.52 -8.21 2.53
N LYS A 51 -0.65 -7.71 1.63
CA LYS A 51 -0.19 -6.33 1.57
C LYS A 51 -0.56 -5.71 0.21
N ILE A 52 -0.99 -4.45 0.21
CA ILE A 52 -1.46 -3.75 -1.00
C ILE A 52 -0.94 -2.30 -1.06
N ASN A 53 0.23 -2.04 -0.50
CA ASN A 53 0.79 -0.70 -0.43
C ASN A 53 1.51 -0.30 -1.72
N THR A 54 2.18 -1.26 -2.37
CA THR A 54 2.94 -1.07 -3.62
C THR A 54 2.32 -1.86 -4.77
N PHE A 55 2.64 -1.52 -6.02
CA PHE A 55 2.16 -2.27 -7.19
C PHE A 55 2.61 -3.72 -7.18
N SER A 56 3.85 -3.99 -6.76
CA SER A 56 4.37 -5.34 -6.61
C SER A 56 3.58 -6.14 -5.57
N GLN A 57 3.27 -5.52 -4.42
CA GLN A 57 2.45 -6.15 -3.37
C GLN A 57 1.02 -6.41 -3.84
N ILE A 58 0.43 -5.51 -4.64
CA ILE A 58 -0.92 -5.72 -5.21
C ILE A 58 -0.91 -6.93 -6.14
N LYS A 59 0.03 -7.01 -7.09
CA LYS A 59 0.18 -8.14 -8.01
C LYS A 59 0.38 -9.46 -7.26
N GLU A 60 1.29 -9.48 -6.30
CA GLU A 60 1.56 -10.66 -5.47
C GLU A 60 0.34 -11.05 -4.63
N SER A 61 -0.40 -10.10 -4.07
CA SER A 61 -1.60 -10.37 -3.29
C SER A 61 -2.71 -10.98 -4.14
N ILE A 62 -2.93 -10.51 -5.37
CA ILE A 62 -3.88 -11.14 -6.30
C ILE A 62 -3.49 -12.61 -6.54
N LYS A 63 -2.21 -12.87 -6.81
CA LYS A 63 -1.67 -14.20 -7.08
C LYS A 63 -1.82 -15.14 -5.87
N ILE A 64 -1.41 -14.69 -4.69
CA ILE A 64 -1.49 -15.47 -3.45
C ILE A 64 -2.95 -15.78 -3.09
N VAL A 65 -3.85 -14.80 -3.20
CA VAL A 65 -5.28 -14.99 -2.92
C VAL A 65 -5.88 -15.98 -3.91
N SER A 66 -5.62 -15.83 -5.20
CA SER A 66 -6.15 -16.73 -6.22
C SER A 66 -5.65 -18.17 -6.03
N ASN A 67 -4.37 -18.38 -5.77
CA ASN A 67 -3.83 -19.70 -5.48
C ASN A 67 -4.50 -20.32 -4.23
N CYS A 68 -4.66 -19.56 -3.16
CA CYS A 68 -5.31 -20.02 -1.94
C CYS A 68 -6.78 -20.40 -2.19
N LEU A 69 -7.51 -19.61 -2.97
CA LEU A 69 -8.90 -19.89 -3.34
C LEU A 69 -9.01 -21.16 -4.21
N PHE A 70 -8.07 -21.36 -5.14
CA PHE A 70 -7.99 -22.55 -5.98
C PHE A 70 -7.71 -23.81 -5.15
N GLU A 71 -6.73 -23.76 -4.24
CA GLU A 71 -6.41 -24.88 -3.32
C GLU A 71 -7.60 -25.25 -2.42
N LYS A 72 -8.43 -24.27 -2.07
CA LYS A 72 -9.66 -24.47 -1.28
C LYS A 72 -10.87 -24.89 -2.14
N ASN A 73 -10.70 -25.08 -3.46
CA ASN A 73 -11.75 -25.39 -4.44
C ASN A 73 -12.91 -24.35 -4.46
N LEU A 74 -12.58 -23.07 -4.30
CA LEU A 74 -13.53 -21.96 -4.33
C LEU A 74 -13.60 -21.28 -5.69
N ILE A 75 -12.57 -21.49 -6.53
CA ILE A 75 -12.51 -21.07 -7.93
C ILE A 75 -12.00 -22.23 -8.79
N GLU A 76 -12.32 -22.21 -10.08
CA GLU A 76 -11.98 -23.30 -11.01
C GLU A 76 -10.52 -23.25 -11.50
N LYS A 77 -9.94 -22.06 -11.57
CA LYS A 77 -8.57 -21.81 -12.07
C LYS A 77 -7.93 -20.68 -11.27
N ALA A 78 -6.66 -20.83 -10.93
CA ALA A 78 -5.88 -19.72 -10.41
C ALA A 78 -5.51 -18.74 -11.55
N ILE A 79 -5.50 -17.44 -11.25
CA ILE A 79 -5.11 -16.37 -12.17
C ILE A 79 -3.61 -16.45 -12.44
N ASP A 80 -3.19 -16.22 -13.69
CA ASP A 80 -1.78 -16.18 -14.08
C ASP A 80 -1.24 -14.75 -14.19
N ASP A 81 0.08 -14.63 -14.46
CA ASP A 81 0.75 -13.34 -14.51
C ASP A 81 0.29 -12.48 -15.72
N GLU A 82 -0.15 -13.09 -16.81
CA GLU A 82 -0.71 -12.39 -17.98
C GLU A 82 -2.07 -11.78 -17.64
N GLU A 83 -2.93 -12.55 -16.98
CA GLU A 83 -4.24 -12.08 -16.51
C GLU A 83 -4.10 -10.95 -15.47
N ILE A 84 -3.10 -11.05 -14.56
CA ILE A 84 -2.77 -9.98 -13.62
C ILE A 84 -2.29 -8.73 -14.38
N GLY A 85 -1.42 -8.90 -15.38
CA GLY A 85 -0.96 -7.80 -16.24
C GLY A 85 -2.11 -7.07 -16.92
N ALA A 86 -3.07 -7.81 -17.48
CA ALA A 86 -4.25 -7.26 -18.15
C ALA A 86 -5.14 -6.43 -17.20
N ILE A 87 -5.20 -6.77 -15.90
CA ILE A 87 -5.90 -5.93 -14.91
C ILE A 87 -5.27 -4.54 -14.87
N PHE A 88 -3.95 -4.44 -14.76
CA PHE A 88 -3.23 -3.16 -14.70
C PHE A 88 -3.36 -2.37 -16.01
N GLU A 89 -3.25 -3.04 -17.16
CA GLU A 89 -3.43 -2.41 -18.49
C GLU A 89 -4.82 -1.80 -18.66
N ASN A 90 -5.87 -2.46 -18.16
CA ASN A 90 -7.23 -1.94 -18.20
C ASN A 90 -7.37 -0.61 -17.44
N TYR A 91 -6.66 -0.44 -16.33
CA TYR A 91 -6.66 0.82 -15.59
C TYR A 91 -6.02 1.96 -16.38
N ALA A 92 -4.86 1.72 -16.98
CA ALA A 92 -4.18 2.74 -17.76
C ALA A 92 -4.94 3.10 -19.04
N ASN A 93 -5.65 2.14 -19.65
CA ASN A 93 -6.51 2.42 -20.80
C ASN A 93 -7.77 3.22 -20.42
N ALA A 94 -8.19 3.15 -19.15
CA ALA A 94 -9.36 3.86 -18.66
C ALA A 94 -9.06 5.28 -18.15
N ASP A 95 -7.82 5.55 -17.75
CA ASP A 95 -7.40 6.81 -17.13
C ASP A 95 -5.96 7.17 -17.54
N GLU A 96 -5.81 8.28 -18.30
CA GLU A 96 -4.51 8.78 -18.78
C GLU A 96 -3.59 9.27 -17.65
N ASP A 97 -4.13 9.48 -16.45
CA ASP A 97 -3.35 9.93 -15.30
C ASP A 97 -2.61 8.76 -14.61
N ILE A 98 -2.93 7.51 -14.96
CA ILE A 98 -2.20 6.33 -14.47
C ILE A 98 -0.89 6.17 -15.23
N LYS A 99 0.23 6.37 -14.53
CA LYS A 99 1.58 6.37 -15.10
C LYS A 99 2.48 5.30 -14.49
N TYR A 100 2.48 5.20 -13.15
CA TYR A 100 3.46 4.38 -12.42
C TYR A 100 3.07 2.90 -12.37
N ALA A 101 1.78 2.59 -12.46
CA ALA A 101 1.28 1.21 -12.45
C ALA A 101 1.76 0.36 -13.65
N LEU A 102 2.13 0.99 -14.77
CA LEU A 102 2.56 0.36 -16.02
C LEU A 102 4.05 0.55 -16.34
N LEU A 103 4.81 1.22 -15.50
CA LEU A 103 6.24 1.37 -15.76
C LEU A 103 6.90 0.00 -15.91
N SER A 104 7.74 -0.12 -16.92
CA SER A 104 8.64 -1.26 -17.06
C SER A 104 9.63 -1.29 -15.89
N GLU A 105 10.20 -2.45 -15.61
CA GLU A 105 11.22 -2.58 -14.57
C GLU A 105 12.42 -1.65 -14.83
N GLU A 106 12.80 -1.42 -16.08
CA GLU A 106 13.87 -0.49 -16.44
C GLU A 106 13.53 0.97 -16.08
N GLU A 107 12.30 1.41 -16.36
CA GLU A 107 11.83 2.76 -16.02
C GLU A 107 11.72 2.93 -14.51
N PHE A 108 11.21 1.93 -13.81
CA PHE A 108 11.10 1.97 -12.37
C PHE A 108 12.47 1.96 -11.66
N ASN A 109 13.45 1.23 -12.21
CA ASN A 109 14.83 1.24 -11.71
C ASN A 109 15.49 2.62 -11.86
N LYS A 110 15.18 3.40 -12.91
CA LYS A 110 15.67 4.80 -13.02
C LYS A 110 15.13 5.67 -11.87
N ILE A 111 13.89 5.44 -11.44
CA ILE A 111 13.32 6.13 -10.25
C ILE A 111 14.08 5.70 -9.00
N ARG A 112 14.30 4.40 -8.82
CA ARG A 112 15.06 3.86 -7.68
C ARG A 112 16.47 4.43 -7.61
N ASP A 113 17.18 4.45 -8.73
CA ASP A 113 18.54 4.98 -8.82
C ASP A 113 18.60 6.48 -8.47
N SER A 114 17.57 7.26 -8.85
CA SER A 114 17.50 8.69 -8.52
C SER A 114 17.21 9.00 -7.05
N ASN A 115 16.73 8.01 -6.30
CA ASN A 115 16.33 8.15 -4.91
C ASN A 115 17.28 7.48 -3.91
N MET A 116 18.24 6.66 -4.38
CA MET A 116 19.05 5.78 -3.53
C MET A 116 19.88 6.48 -2.45
N ASP A 117 20.23 7.76 -2.68
CA ASP A 117 21.02 8.55 -1.74
C ASP A 117 20.15 9.42 -0.81
N LYS A 118 18.81 9.38 -0.96
CA LYS A 118 17.88 10.19 -0.17
C LYS A 118 17.53 9.47 1.12
N LYS A 119 17.80 10.10 2.23
CA LYS A 119 17.48 9.59 3.56
C LYS A 119 16.09 10.03 3.96
N VAL A 120 15.21 9.07 4.20
CA VAL A 120 13.79 9.34 4.46
C VAL A 120 13.35 8.73 5.78
N LYS A 121 12.86 9.58 6.67
CA LYS A 121 12.17 9.13 7.89
C LYS A 121 10.69 8.94 7.59
N VAL A 122 10.11 7.82 8.04
CA VAL A 122 8.70 7.48 7.81
C VAL A 122 7.97 7.21 9.13
N TYR A 123 6.66 7.48 9.18
CA TYR A 123 5.85 7.29 10.38
C TYR A 123 4.76 6.21 10.25
N SER A 124 4.89 5.29 9.30
CA SER A 124 4.01 4.12 9.22
C SER A 124 4.60 3.02 8.35
N GLU A 125 4.19 1.76 8.60
CA GLU A 125 4.63 0.60 7.82
C GLU A 125 4.27 0.72 6.33
N PHE A 126 3.09 1.24 5.99
CA PHE A 126 2.72 1.39 4.59
C PHE A 126 3.59 2.43 3.86
N LEU A 127 4.04 3.48 4.56
CA LEU A 127 4.98 4.45 4.00
C LEU A 127 6.36 3.85 3.83
N LYS A 128 6.81 3.01 4.76
CA LYS A 128 8.05 2.27 4.63
C LYS A 128 8.05 1.42 3.36
N ASP A 129 6.99 0.64 3.15
CA ASP A 129 6.86 -0.17 1.94
C ASP A 129 6.98 0.69 0.66
N LEU A 130 6.27 1.83 0.59
CA LEU A 130 6.27 2.74 -0.55
C LEU A 130 7.63 3.42 -0.79
N VAL A 131 8.21 3.99 0.27
CA VAL A 131 9.50 4.70 0.19
C VAL A 131 10.64 3.76 -0.17
N SER A 132 10.65 2.56 0.41
CA SER A 132 11.63 1.52 0.05
C SER A 132 11.46 1.04 -1.40
N ASP A 133 10.23 0.92 -1.89
CA ASP A 133 9.97 0.45 -3.26
C ASP A 133 10.49 1.43 -4.32
N ILE A 134 10.44 2.74 -4.06
CA ILE A 134 11.03 3.77 -4.94
C ILE A 134 12.54 3.99 -4.72
N GLY A 135 13.18 3.17 -3.92
CA GLY A 135 14.64 3.12 -3.77
C GLY A 135 15.26 4.06 -2.76
N ALA A 136 14.50 4.86 -2.02
CA ALA A 136 15.05 5.75 -1.00
C ALA A 136 15.46 4.97 0.27
N ASP A 137 16.47 5.48 0.99
CA ASP A 137 16.96 4.91 2.23
C ASP A 137 16.05 5.27 3.40
N VAL A 138 15.31 4.28 3.91
CA VAL A 138 14.43 4.46 5.06
C VAL A 138 15.21 4.37 6.35
N ILE A 139 15.41 5.51 7.00
CA ILE A 139 16.04 5.61 8.29
C ILE A 139 14.98 5.55 9.38
N ASP A 140 15.13 4.64 10.29
CA ASP A 140 14.30 4.37 11.47
C ASP A 140 12.79 4.61 11.30
N PHE A 141 12.01 3.59 11.68
CA PHE A 141 10.55 3.52 11.48
C PHE A 141 9.77 3.71 12.81
N LYS A 142 10.37 3.86 13.94
CA LYS A 142 9.62 3.93 15.20
C LYS A 142 8.85 5.24 15.32
N TYR A 143 7.52 5.17 15.11
CA TYR A 143 6.61 6.21 15.56
C TYR A 143 6.47 6.11 17.09
N ASP A 144 7.05 7.04 17.81
CA ASP A 144 6.77 7.29 19.21
C ASP A 144 6.22 8.72 19.33
N LYS A 145 5.07 8.89 20.00
CA LYS A 145 4.48 10.22 20.21
C LYS A 145 5.41 11.15 21.00
N ASP A 146 6.25 10.57 21.84
CA ASP A 146 7.22 11.30 22.65
C ASP A 146 8.53 11.59 21.89
N ASP A 147 8.75 10.95 20.74
CA ASP A 147 9.96 11.02 19.94
C ASP A 147 9.99 12.21 18.95
N PHE A 148 8.90 12.98 18.90
CA PHE A 148 8.88 14.22 18.10
C PHE A 148 9.86 15.28 18.61
N SER A 149 10.35 15.19 19.86
CA SER A 149 11.24 16.16 20.49
C SER A 149 12.75 15.85 20.33
N ASN A 150 13.10 14.59 19.94
CA ASN A 150 14.50 14.12 19.89
C ASN A 150 14.81 13.44 18.54
N LEU A 151 14.42 14.07 17.43
CA LEU A 151 14.87 13.59 16.14
C LEU A 151 16.36 13.84 15.96
N ASP A 152 17.11 12.75 15.88
CA ASP A 152 18.42 12.78 15.25
C ASP A 152 18.21 13.20 13.79
N MET A 153 18.68 14.41 13.42
CA MET A 153 18.33 15.13 12.19
C MET A 153 19.12 14.64 10.97
N ASP A 154 19.60 13.39 10.96
CA ASP A 154 20.34 12.83 9.81
C ASP A 154 19.37 12.24 8.75
N PHE A 155 18.39 13.03 8.29
CA PHE A 155 17.50 12.69 7.19
C PHE A 155 17.13 13.94 6.36
N ASP A 156 16.88 13.72 5.06
CA ASP A 156 16.56 14.77 4.10
C ASP A 156 15.03 15.01 4.01
N TYR A 157 14.25 13.98 4.25
CA TYR A 157 12.81 13.98 4.08
C TYR A 157 12.09 13.31 5.25
N LEU A 158 10.97 13.91 5.66
CA LEU A 158 10.01 13.33 6.59
C LEU A 158 8.74 12.98 5.84
N VAL A 159 8.42 11.68 5.69
CA VAL A 159 7.18 11.22 5.05
C VAL A 159 6.21 10.73 6.11
N TYR A 160 5.03 11.34 6.15
CA TYR A 160 4.04 11.07 7.19
C TYR A 160 2.61 10.92 6.62
N PRO A 161 1.75 10.13 7.27
CA PRO A 161 0.35 9.99 6.87
C PRO A 161 -0.48 11.23 7.28
N ASP A 162 -1.49 11.56 6.50
CA ASP A 162 -2.35 12.72 6.68
C ASP A 162 -2.99 12.85 8.07
N TYR A 163 -3.26 11.74 8.76
CA TYR A 163 -3.82 11.76 10.12
C TYR A 163 -2.82 12.25 11.20
N LEU A 164 -1.54 12.41 10.87
CA LEU A 164 -0.51 12.98 11.75
C LEU A 164 -0.21 14.46 11.44
N GLU A 165 -0.96 15.10 10.55
CA GLU A 165 -0.73 16.48 10.12
C GLU A 165 -0.71 17.48 11.28
N GLU A 166 -1.64 17.32 12.25
CA GLU A 166 -1.68 18.22 13.42
C GLU A 166 -0.44 18.06 14.32
N ASP A 167 0.05 16.84 14.48
CA ASP A 167 1.23 16.56 15.31
C ASP A 167 2.49 17.05 14.61
N VAL A 168 2.61 16.80 13.31
CA VAL A 168 3.75 17.26 12.50
C VAL A 168 3.77 18.79 12.41
N SER A 169 2.63 19.46 12.19
CA SER A 169 2.56 20.93 12.05
C SER A 169 2.93 21.72 13.31
N LYS A 170 2.90 21.09 14.50
CA LYS A 170 3.31 21.71 15.76
C LYS A 170 4.84 21.72 15.96
N ARG A 171 5.59 21.11 15.06
CA ARG A 171 7.05 21.06 15.14
C ARG A 171 7.66 22.41 14.77
N GLU A 172 8.48 22.93 15.66
CA GLU A 172 9.21 24.19 15.46
C GLU A 172 10.29 24.08 14.37
N ASP A 173 10.85 22.88 14.19
CA ASP A 173 11.92 22.57 13.24
C ASP A 173 11.46 22.44 11.77
N LEU A 174 10.16 22.28 11.50
CA LEU A 174 9.62 22.31 10.13
C LEU A 174 9.93 23.60 9.35
N GLY A 175 10.15 24.68 10.05
CA GLY A 175 10.55 25.98 9.47
C GLY A 175 12.06 26.20 9.33
N SER A 176 12.89 25.30 9.85
CA SER A 176 14.35 25.45 9.84
C SER A 176 14.99 25.25 8.46
N GLY A 177 14.29 24.55 7.55
CA GLY A 177 14.80 24.19 6.22
C GLY A 177 15.79 23.03 6.22
N GLU A 178 15.92 22.33 7.35
CA GLU A 178 16.86 21.20 7.52
C GLU A 178 16.35 19.92 6.84
N PHE A 179 15.04 19.76 6.69
CA PHE A 179 14.42 18.65 5.95
C PHE A 179 13.11 19.09 5.27
N LYS A 180 12.65 18.30 4.29
CA LYS A 180 11.36 18.50 3.62
C LYS A 180 10.31 17.53 4.15
N ALA A 181 9.15 18.03 4.58
CA ALA A 181 8.03 17.21 5.05
C ALA A 181 7.05 16.90 3.91
N ILE A 182 6.75 15.63 3.70
CA ILE A 182 5.87 15.12 2.63
C ILE A 182 4.68 14.41 3.26
N LYS A 183 3.47 14.92 3.00
CA LYS A 183 2.22 14.33 3.48
C LYS A 183 1.65 13.34 2.47
N ILE A 184 1.33 12.12 2.92
CA ILE A 184 0.72 11.08 2.10
C ILE A 184 -0.69 10.76 2.62
N LEU A 185 -1.65 10.68 1.72
CA LEU A 185 -3.03 10.31 2.06
C LEU A 185 -3.12 8.83 2.48
N SER A 186 -3.69 8.57 3.65
CA SER A 186 -3.81 7.23 4.23
C SER A 186 -5.12 6.53 3.83
N HIS A 187 -6.25 6.99 4.36
CA HIS A 187 -7.56 6.33 4.20
C HIS A 187 -8.69 7.27 3.77
N ASN A 188 -8.65 8.51 4.23
CA ASN A 188 -9.63 9.52 3.88
C ASN A 188 -9.16 10.27 2.62
N ASN A 189 -10.09 10.71 1.79
CA ASN A 189 -9.79 11.50 0.58
C ASN A 189 -8.88 10.80 -0.46
N ILE A 190 -8.79 9.47 -0.43
CA ILE A 190 -8.07 8.66 -1.41
C ILE A 190 -8.98 7.53 -1.90
N SER A 191 -8.77 7.06 -3.14
CA SER A 191 -9.51 5.93 -3.69
C SER A 191 -9.45 4.70 -2.79
N LYS A 192 -10.52 3.92 -2.74
CA LYS A 192 -10.53 2.59 -2.09
C LYS A 192 -9.95 1.51 -3.00
N ASP A 193 -9.86 1.79 -4.29
CA ASP A 193 -9.23 0.91 -5.27
C ASP A 193 -7.72 0.84 -5.01
N PRO A 194 -7.13 -0.36 -4.92
CA PRO A 194 -5.70 -0.51 -4.59
C PRO A 194 -4.77 0.12 -5.62
N ILE A 195 -5.05 -0.02 -6.93
CA ILE A 195 -4.20 0.51 -8.00
C ILE A 195 -4.25 2.04 -8.01
N LEU A 196 -5.45 2.64 -7.99
CA LEU A 196 -5.61 4.10 -7.96
C LEU A 196 -5.02 4.72 -6.69
N LYS A 197 -5.13 4.02 -5.57
CA LYS A 197 -4.51 4.45 -4.31
C LYS A 197 -2.99 4.45 -4.39
N ALA A 198 -2.40 3.37 -4.89
CA ALA A 198 -0.97 3.28 -5.08
C ALA A 198 -0.50 4.38 -6.05
N GLU A 199 -1.14 4.54 -7.22
CA GLU A 199 -0.81 5.56 -8.22
C GLU A 199 -0.76 6.96 -7.61
N SER A 200 -1.80 7.35 -6.86
CA SER A 200 -1.85 8.65 -6.18
C SER A 200 -0.68 8.85 -5.20
N ARG A 201 -0.30 7.81 -4.45
CA ARG A 201 0.81 7.86 -3.49
C ARG A 201 2.17 7.93 -4.17
N TYR A 202 2.38 7.14 -5.23
CA TYR A 202 3.60 7.20 -6.03
C TYR A 202 3.75 8.55 -6.71
N SER A 203 2.66 9.11 -7.25
CA SER A 203 2.68 10.44 -7.87
C SER A 203 3.19 11.50 -6.91
N ILE A 204 2.71 11.52 -5.67
CA ILE A 204 3.18 12.47 -4.64
C ILE A 204 4.64 12.20 -4.30
N LEU A 205 5.00 10.95 -3.96
CA LEU A 205 6.36 10.62 -3.51
C LEU A 205 7.41 10.92 -4.58
N ILE A 206 7.17 10.51 -5.83
CA ILE A 206 8.14 10.69 -6.93
C ILE A 206 8.26 12.17 -7.34
N SER A 207 7.20 12.97 -7.16
CA SER A 207 7.27 14.40 -7.46
C SER A 207 7.93 15.21 -6.36
N GLU A 208 7.91 14.74 -5.11
CA GLU A 208 8.35 15.48 -3.95
C GLU A 208 9.74 15.06 -3.45
N LEU A 209 10.14 13.81 -3.71
CA LEU A 209 11.49 13.32 -3.50
C LEU A 209 12.39 13.64 -4.68
#